data_16699ef309d51d2d613fcea79bd38431
#
_entry.id   16699ef309d51d2d613fcea79bd38431
#
_cell.length_a   1.000
_cell.length_b   1.000
_cell.length_c   1.000
_cell.angle_alpha   90.00
_cell.angle_beta   90.00
_cell.angle_gamma   90.00
#
_symmetry.space_group_name_H-M   'P 1'
#
loop_
_entity.id
_entity.type
_entity.pdbx_description
1 polymer ?
#
loop_
_entity_poly.entity_id
_entity_poly.type
_entity_poly.pdbx_seq_one_letter_code
_entity_poly.pdbx_strand_id
1 'polypeptide(L)'
;PAEGNIITLNVRIATPPFDRATGTWKAGVKPGIASSYIFSLKPGDKVMMSGPYGDFHILDTKREMLYIGGGAGMAPLRSHLLHLFNTLKTTDRKVTYWYGARSKNEIFYEEDFRAIEKEFPNFTFNIALSEPRPEDNWTGYVGFIHQVIHDHYLKDHEAPEDIEYYMCG
;
A
#
# COMPACT_ATOMS: atom_id res chain seq x y z
N PRO A 1 -9.30 5.19 14.74
CA PRO A 1 -8.13 5.26 13.87
C PRO A 1 -6.91 5.78 14.61
N ALA A 2 -5.72 5.30 14.25
CA ALA A 2 -4.48 5.73 14.91
C ALA A 2 -4.15 7.23 14.71
N GLU A 3 -4.78 7.88 13.75
CA GLU A 3 -4.61 9.29 13.43
C GLU A 3 -5.73 10.20 14.00
N GLY A 4 -6.54 9.70 14.93
CA GLY A 4 -7.61 10.46 15.60
C GLY A 4 -8.77 10.78 14.66
N ASN A 5 -9.15 12.08 14.57
CA ASN A 5 -10.30 12.55 13.79
C ASN A 5 -9.97 12.84 12.31
N ILE A 6 -8.87 12.28 11.78
CA ILE A 6 -8.42 12.50 10.41
C ILE A 6 -8.76 11.26 9.58
N ILE A 7 -9.30 11.48 8.39
CA ILE A 7 -9.46 10.46 7.36
C ILE A 7 -8.52 10.82 6.22
N THR A 8 -7.54 9.95 5.99
CA THR A 8 -6.57 10.11 4.89
C THR A 8 -7.03 9.27 3.71
N LEU A 9 -7.17 9.89 2.54
CA LEU A 9 -7.52 9.21 1.30
C LEU A 9 -6.31 9.16 0.37
N ASN A 10 -6.00 7.98 -0.15
CA ASN A 10 -5.04 7.82 -1.24
C ASN A 10 -5.80 7.72 -2.56
N VAL A 11 -5.70 8.76 -3.37
CA VAL A 11 -6.45 8.87 -4.61
C VAL A 11 -5.50 9.04 -5.77
N ARG A 12 -5.56 8.09 -6.71
CA ARG A 12 -4.92 8.23 -8.00
C ARG A 12 -5.88 8.93 -8.96
N ILE A 13 -5.43 10.02 -9.59
CA ILE A 13 -6.24 10.67 -10.61
C ILE A 13 -6.39 9.75 -11.82
N ALA A 14 -7.63 9.48 -12.21
CA ALA A 14 -7.95 8.70 -13.41
C ALA A 14 -8.00 9.67 -14.60
N THR A 15 -6.88 9.81 -15.29
CA THR A 15 -6.80 10.55 -16.55
C THR A 15 -7.17 9.66 -17.74
N PRO A 16 -7.63 10.23 -18.88
CA PRO A 16 -7.70 9.47 -20.11
C PRO A 16 -6.35 8.81 -20.43
N PRO A 17 -6.33 7.66 -21.12
CA PRO A 17 -5.08 7.05 -21.54
C PRO A 17 -4.26 8.02 -22.41
N PHE A 18 -2.97 8.15 -22.11
CA PHE A 18 -2.04 8.95 -22.90
C PHE A 18 -1.45 8.09 -24.03
N ASP A 19 -1.64 8.53 -25.24
CA ASP A 19 -1.04 7.90 -26.42
C ASP A 19 0.36 8.47 -26.63
N ARG A 20 1.36 7.65 -26.34
CA ARG A 20 2.77 8.05 -26.49
C ARG A 20 3.20 8.26 -27.94
N ALA A 21 2.53 7.60 -28.89
CA ALA A 21 2.86 7.73 -30.31
C ALA A 21 2.40 9.09 -30.88
N THR A 22 1.25 9.58 -30.43
CA THR A 22 0.69 10.86 -30.87
C THR A 22 1.01 12.02 -29.93
N GLY A 23 1.51 11.74 -28.72
CA GLY A 23 1.78 12.75 -27.69
C GLY A 23 0.51 13.40 -27.13
N THR A 24 -0.66 12.75 -27.26
CA THR A 24 -1.95 13.30 -26.86
C THR A 24 -2.75 12.34 -25.96
N TRP A 25 -3.73 12.90 -25.24
CA TRP A 25 -4.69 12.09 -24.50
C TRP A 25 -5.72 11.49 -25.49
N LYS A 26 -6.11 10.23 -25.23
CA LYS A 26 -7.08 9.53 -26.09
C LYS A 26 -8.40 10.31 -26.16
N ALA A 27 -8.77 10.73 -27.36
CA ALA A 27 -10.00 11.49 -27.60
C ALA A 27 -11.25 10.67 -27.22
N GLY A 28 -12.27 11.37 -26.71
CA GLY A 28 -13.56 10.76 -26.33
C GLY A 28 -13.57 9.99 -25.00
N VAL A 29 -12.43 9.82 -24.35
CA VAL A 29 -12.37 9.21 -23.01
C VAL A 29 -12.44 10.33 -21.96
N LYS A 30 -13.45 10.28 -21.10
CA LYS A 30 -13.59 11.24 -19.99
C LYS A 30 -12.67 10.87 -18.82
N PRO A 31 -12.15 11.87 -18.06
CA PRO A 31 -11.47 11.61 -16.81
C PRO A 31 -12.42 10.99 -15.77
N GLY A 32 -11.86 10.34 -14.76
CA GLY A 32 -12.63 9.74 -13.68
C GLY A 32 -13.39 10.80 -12.87
N ILE A 33 -14.68 10.59 -12.67
CA ILE A 33 -15.56 11.57 -12.00
C ILE A 33 -15.12 11.80 -10.55
N ALA A 34 -15.01 10.75 -9.76
CA ALA A 34 -14.69 10.83 -8.33
C ALA A 34 -13.27 11.39 -8.10
N SER A 35 -12.27 10.90 -8.82
CA SER A 35 -10.89 11.38 -8.67
C SER A 35 -10.76 12.84 -9.11
N SER A 36 -11.39 13.26 -10.21
CA SER A 36 -11.39 14.65 -10.66
C SER A 36 -12.07 15.58 -9.64
N TYR A 37 -13.18 15.13 -9.04
CA TYR A 37 -13.84 15.87 -7.98
C TYR A 37 -12.90 16.09 -6.77
N ILE A 38 -12.28 15.02 -6.27
CA ILE A 38 -11.36 15.11 -5.12
C ILE A 38 -10.18 16.05 -5.42
N PHE A 39 -9.60 15.95 -6.62
CA PHE A 39 -8.50 16.82 -7.04
C PHE A 39 -8.92 18.29 -7.29
N SER A 40 -10.21 18.57 -7.43
CA SER A 40 -10.73 19.93 -7.55
C SER A 40 -10.94 20.64 -6.19
N LEU A 41 -10.98 19.87 -5.10
CA LEU A 41 -11.20 20.40 -3.75
C LEU A 41 -10.03 21.27 -3.29
N LYS A 42 -10.37 22.27 -2.50
CA LYS A 42 -9.41 23.19 -1.86
C LYS A 42 -9.46 23.04 -0.34
N PRO A 43 -8.39 23.38 0.36
CA PRO A 43 -8.42 23.43 1.82
C PRO A 43 -9.59 24.27 2.34
N GLY A 44 -10.40 23.69 3.23
CA GLY A 44 -11.60 24.31 3.79
C GLY A 44 -12.91 23.92 3.10
N ASP A 45 -12.87 23.25 1.95
CA ASP A 45 -14.09 22.73 1.30
C ASP A 45 -14.73 21.64 2.17
N LYS A 46 -16.06 21.68 2.25
CA LYS A 46 -16.83 20.68 3.00
C LYS A 46 -17.21 19.54 2.06
N VAL A 47 -16.91 18.32 2.49
CA VAL A 47 -17.24 17.08 1.77
C VAL A 47 -18.19 16.25 2.61
N MET A 48 -19.29 15.80 2.02
CA MET A 48 -20.16 14.81 2.65
C MET A 48 -19.65 13.42 2.36
N MET A 49 -19.45 12.65 3.42
CA MET A 49 -18.95 11.27 3.33
C MET A 49 -19.90 10.35 4.07
N SER A 50 -19.99 9.11 3.62
CA SER A 50 -20.70 8.02 4.31
C SER A 50 -19.79 6.80 4.39
N GLY A 51 -19.92 6.02 5.45
CA GLY A 51 -19.10 4.84 5.72
C GLY A 51 -18.81 4.69 7.22
N PRO A 52 -17.85 3.84 7.59
CA PRO A 52 -17.12 2.92 6.71
C PRO A 52 -18.00 1.77 6.20
N TYR A 53 -17.67 1.27 5.00
CA TYR A 53 -18.31 0.09 4.40
C TYR A 53 -17.25 -0.98 4.11
N GLY A 54 -17.69 -2.26 4.04
CA GLY A 54 -16.84 -3.40 3.73
C GLY A 54 -16.36 -4.17 4.96
N ASP A 55 -15.75 -5.33 4.69
CA ASP A 55 -15.37 -6.33 5.71
C ASP A 55 -13.87 -6.62 5.75
N PHE A 56 -13.05 -5.70 5.26
CA PHE A 56 -11.60 -5.85 5.29
C PHE A 56 -11.05 -5.45 6.67
N HIS A 57 -11.04 -6.42 7.60
CA HIS A 57 -10.63 -6.23 8.99
C HIS A 57 -9.47 -7.13 9.38
N ILE A 58 -8.73 -6.71 10.41
CA ILE A 58 -7.73 -7.54 11.06
C ILE A 58 -8.45 -8.67 11.82
N LEU A 59 -8.03 -9.91 11.58
CA LEU A 59 -8.56 -11.06 12.29
C LEU A 59 -7.99 -11.15 13.71
N ASP A 60 -8.83 -11.55 14.67
CA ASP A 60 -8.42 -11.73 16.06
C ASP A 60 -7.78 -13.10 16.27
N THR A 61 -6.58 -13.26 15.74
CA THR A 61 -5.74 -14.46 15.91
C THR A 61 -4.33 -14.08 16.29
N LYS A 62 -3.46 -15.09 16.54
CA LYS A 62 -2.02 -14.91 16.79
C LYS A 62 -1.15 -15.42 15.64
N ARG A 63 -1.76 -15.72 14.50
CA ARG A 63 -1.04 -16.18 13.31
C ARG A 63 -0.11 -15.09 12.78
N GLU A 64 0.90 -15.51 12.07
CA GLU A 64 1.75 -14.62 11.29
C GLU A 64 0.91 -13.86 10.25
N MET A 65 1.22 -12.59 10.04
CA MET A 65 0.52 -11.73 9.07
C MET A 65 1.45 -11.36 7.92
N LEU A 66 0.98 -11.58 6.71
CA LEU A 66 1.65 -11.16 5.49
C LEU A 66 0.78 -10.13 4.75
N TYR A 67 1.24 -8.90 4.75
CA TYR A 67 0.62 -7.80 4.01
C TYR A 67 1.26 -7.67 2.63
N ILE A 68 0.43 -7.60 1.59
CA ILE A 68 0.86 -7.43 0.20
C ILE A 68 0.13 -6.24 -0.40
N GLY A 69 0.86 -5.20 -0.74
CA GLY A 69 0.29 -3.96 -1.26
C GLY A 69 0.92 -3.50 -2.57
N GLY A 70 0.15 -2.78 -3.36
CA GLY A 70 0.62 -2.12 -4.57
C GLY A 70 -0.14 -0.82 -4.83
N GLY A 71 0.57 0.22 -5.25
CA GLY A 71 -0.05 1.51 -5.58
C GLY A 71 -0.96 2.04 -4.47
N ALA A 72 -2.18 2.46 -4.82
CA ALA A 72 -3.16 2.99 -3.87
C ALA A 72 -3.73 1.94 -2.91
N GLY A 73 -3.60 0.64 -3.22
CA GLY A 73 -4.00 -0.46 -2.33
C GLY A 73 -3.24 -0.50 -1.01
N MET A 74 -2.15 0.24 -0.90
CA MET A 74 -1.45 0.45 0.35
C MET A 74 -2.33 1.13 1.44
N ALA A 75 -3.33 1.92 1.07
CA ALA A 75 -4.12 2.71 2.02
C ALA A 75 -4.79 1.89 3.15
N PRO A 76 -5.59 0.83 2.87
CA PRO A 76 -6.17 0.01 3.92
C PRO A 76 -5.11 -0.76 4.71
N LEU A 77 -4.03 -1.20 4.06
CA LEU A 77 -2.93 -1.90 4.72
C LEU A 77 -2.20 -0.98 5.70
N ARG A 78 -1.93 0.28 5.31
CA ARG A 78 -1.39 1.30 6.19
C ARG A 78 -2.29 1.52 7.41
N SER A 79 -3.61 1.58 7.22
CA SER A 79 -4.57 1.72 8.32
C SER A 79 -4.46 0.56 9.32
N HIS A 80 -4.38 -0.67 8.84
CA HIS A 80 -4.17 -1.86 9.67
C HIS A 80 -2.84 -1.78 10.44
N LEU A 81 -1.73 -1.50 9.75
CA LEU A 81 -0.40 -1.47 10.35
C LEU A 81 -0.26 -0.36 11.39
N LEU A 82 -0.79 0.84 11.14
CA LEU A 82 -0.82 1.90 12.14
C LEU A 82 -1.69 1.52 13.35
N HIS A 83 -2.79 0.82 13.15
CA HIS A 83 -3.61 0.33 14.25
C HIS A 83 -2.86 -0.74 15.07
N LEU A 84 -2.26 -1.73 14.42
CA LEU A 84 -1.48 -2.78 15.10
C LEU A 84 -0.35 -2.20 15.94
N PHE A 85 0.43 -1.30 15.38
CA PHE A 85 1.67 -0.85 16.02
C PHE A 85 1.53 0.43 16.84
N ASN A 86 0.75 1.43 16.37
CA ASN A 86 0.59 2.67 17.13
C ASN A 86 -0.49 2.57 18.20
N THR A 87 -1.57 1.81 17.96
CA THR A 87 -2.69 1.70 18.89
C THR A 87 -2.57 0.48 19.81
N LEU A 88 -2.42 -0.71 19.22
CA LEU A 88 -2.40 -1.97 19.96
C LEU A 88 -1.03 -2.35 20.49
N LYS A 89 0.06 -1.74 19.97
CA LYS A 89 1.45 -2.05 20.35
C LYS A 89 1.75 -3.55 20.21
N THR A 90 1.34 -4.15 19.11
CA THR A 90 1.43 -5.59 18.85
C THR A 90 2.88 -6.06 18.80
N THR A 91 3.25 -7.02 19.66
CA THR A 91 4.59 -7.61 19.73
C THR A 91 4.58 -9.14 19.71
N ASP A 92 3.42 -9.76 19.79
CA ASP A 92 3.21 -11.19 20.05
C ASP A 92 2.95 -12.01 18.78
N ARG A 93 3.13 -11.42 17.61
CA ARG A 93 3.02 -12.09 16.32
C ARG A 93 3.94 -11.43 15.28
N LYS A 94 4.43 -12.22 14.35
CA LYS A 94 5.23 -11.73 13.23
C LYS A 94 4.34 -11.05 12.20
N VAL A 95 4.77 -9.89 11.72
CA VAL A 95 4.07 -9.11 10.71
C VAL A 95 5.07 -8.71 9.63
N THR A 96 4.77 -9.06 8.39
CA THR A 96 5.62 -8.76 7.25
C THR A 96 4.83 -7.99 6.21
N TYR A 97 5.35 -6.85 5.77
CA TYR A 97 4.72 -6.06 4.72
C TYR A 97 5.59 -6.02 3.46
N TRP A 98 5.03 -6.43 2.34
CA TRP A 98 5.63 -6.42 1.03
C TRP A 98 4.90 -5.43 0.13
N TYR A 99 5.62 -4.41 -0.34
CA TYR A 99 5.07 -3.37 -1.19
C TYR A 99 5.68 -3.42 -2.59
N GLY A 100 4.81 -3.53 -3.60
CA GLY A 100 5.18 -3.49 -5.01
C GLY A 100 4.94 -2.12 -5.62
N ALA A 101 5.96 -1.57 -6.27
CA ALA A 101 5.86 -0.35 -7.06
C ALA A 101 6.57 -0.54 -8.41
N ARG A 102 6.34 0.34 -9.38
CA ARG A 102 7.09 0.31 -10.64
C ARG A 102 8.47 0.93 -10.47
N SER A 103 8.51 2.10 -9.86
CA SER A 103 9.74 2.86 -9.62
C SER A 103 9.72 3.50 -8.24
N LYS A 104 10.84 4.06 -7.81
CA LYS A 104 11.00 4.67 -6.49
C LYS A 104 10.00 5.80 -6.23
N ASN A 105 9.63 6.56 -7.26
CA ASN A 105 8.66 7.66 -7.14
C ASN A 105 7.22 7.19 -6.84
N GLU A 106 6.95 5.89 -6.92
CA GLU A 106 5.64 5.31 -6.60
C GLU A 106 5.61 4.63 -5.22
N ILE A 107 6.64 4.81 -4.41
CA ILE A 107 6.66 4.34 -3.02
C ILE A 107 5.99 5.41 -2.15
N PHE A 108 4.94 5.01 -1.44
CA PHE A 108 4.19 5.89 -0.54
C PHE A 108 4.47 5.54 0.92
N TYR A 109 4.60 6.56 1.78
CA TYR A 109 4.72 6.43 3.24
C TYR A 109 5.85 5.49 3.71
N GLU A 110 6.95 5.40 2.96
CA GLU A 110 8.07 4.56 3.33
C GLU A 110 8.59 4.90 4.73
N GLU A 111 8.66 6.18 5.06
CA GLU A 111 9.15 6.66 6.36
C GLU A 111 8.31 6.14 7.52
N ASP A 112 6.97 6.09 7.36
CA ASP A 112 6.07 5.56 8.39
C ASP A 112 6.38 4.09 8.69
N PHE A 113 6.55 3.27 7.65
CA PHE A 113 6.81 1.84 7.80
C PHE A 113 8.22 1.56 8.31
N ARG A 114 9.21 2.34 7.89
CA ARG A 114 10.58 2.25 8.44
C ARG A 114 10.63 2.67 9.91
N ALA A 115 9.81 3.63 10.33
CA ALA A 115 9.68 4.00 11.74
C ALA A 115 9.11 2.87 12.58
N ILE A 116 8.06 2.18 12.09
CA ILE A 116 7.48 1.01 12.74
C ILE A 116 8.53 -0.12 12.82
N GLU A 117 9.22 -0.42 11.72
CA GLU A 117 10.25 -1.48 11.66
C GLU A 117 11.39 -1.24 12.68
N LYS A 118 11.77 0.02 12.89
CA LYS A 118 12.77 0.39 13.88
C LYS A 118 12.30 0.21 15.33
N GLU A 119 11.02 0.47 15.60
CA GLU A 119 10.44 0.37 16.95
C GLU A 119 10.04 -1.06 17.30
N PHE A 120 9.55 -1.84 16.32
CA PHE A 120 8.97 -3.17 16.53
C PHE A 120 9.75 -4.26 15.81
N PRO A 121 10.56 -5.06 16.52
CA PRO A 121 11.39 -6.10 15.91
C PRO A 121 10.60 -7.25 15.27
N ASN A 122 9.32 -7.37 15.56
CA ASN A 122 8.40 -8.34 14.96
C ASN A 122 7.76 -7.85 13.65
N PHE A 123 8.11 -6.65 13.17
CA PHE A 123 7.67 -6.10 11.90
C PHE A 123 8.83 -5.97 10.90
N THR A 124 8.58 -6.34 9.64
CA THR A 124 9.51 -6.11 8.54
C THR A 124 8.82 -5.48 7.35
N PHE A 125 9.49 -4.53 6.71
CA PHE A 125 8.98 -3.83 5.53
C PHE A 125 9.90 -4.04 4.32
N ASN A 126 9.37 -4.68 3.28
CA ASN A 126 10.07 -5.03 2.06
C ASN A 126 9.45 -4.33 0.86
N ILE A 127 10.30 -3.85 -0.05
CA ILE A 127 9.87 -3.16 -1.27
C ILE A 127 10.47 -3.88 -2.47
N ALA A 128 9.64 -4.10 -3.50
CA ALA A 128 10.08 -4.57 -4.80
C ALA A 128 9.69 -3.57 -5.89
N LEU A 129 10.63 -3.26 -6.79
CA LEU A 129 10.36 -2.42 -7.96
C LEU A 129 10.38 -3.28 -9.21
N SER A 130 9.29 -3.19 -10.01
CA SER A 130 9.20 -3.93 -11.28
C SER A 130 9.97 -3.25 -12.42
N GLU A 131 10.12 -1.94 -12.36
CA GLU A 131 10.76 -1.12 -13.39
C GLU A 131 11.63 -0.02 -12.74
N PRO A 132 12.66 -0.38 -11.93
CA PRO A 132 13.54 0.61 -11.32
C PRO A 132 14.29 1.38 -12.43
N ARG A 133 14.38 2.68 -12.27
CA ARG A 133 15.10 3.55 -13.20
C ARG A 133 16.57 3.66 -12.78
N PRO A 134 17.49 3.94 -13.72
CA PRO A 134 18.89 4.14 -13.37
C PRO A 134 19.10 5.22 -12.30
N GLU A 135 18.32 6.31 -12.36
CA GLU A 135 18.37 7.40 -11.39
C GLU A 135 17.85 7.04 -9.99
N ASP A 136 17.08 5.95 -9.86
CA ASP A 136 16.60 5.48 -8.56
C ASP A 136 17.73 4.94 -7.67
N ASN A 137 18.86 4.53 -8.27
CA ASN A 137 19.96 3.86 -7.57
C ASN A 137 19.46 2.74 -6.65
N TRP A 138 18.51 1.95 -7.18
CA TRP A 138 17.81 0.93 -6.42
C TRP A 138 18.68 -0.28 -6.12
N THR A 139 18.77 -0.69 -4.87
CA THR A 139 19.54 -1.84 -4.40
C THR A 139 18.68 -2.92 -3.75
N GLY A 140 17.34 -2.70 -3.67
CA GLY A 140 16.38 -3.66 -3.12
C GLY A 140 15.92 -4.69 -4.15
N TYR A 141 14.81 -5.37 -3.83
CA TYR A 141 14.25 -6.39 -4.72
C TYR A 141 13.77 -5.80 -6.04
N VAL A 142 13.99 -6.55 -7.13
CA VAL A 142 13.56 -6.20 -8.50
C VAL A 142 12.65 -7.29 -9.03
N GLY A 143 11.49 -6.90 -9.55
CA GLY A 143 10.51 -7.81 -10.12
C GLY A 143 9.09 -7.54 -9.65
N PHE A 144 8.14 -8.34 -10.13
CA PHE A 144 6.75 -8.29 -9.67
C PHE A 144 6.65 -8.81 -8.24
N ILE A 145 5.88 -8.10 -7.42
CA ILE A 145 5.81 -8.36 -5.98
C ILE A 145 5.43 -9.82 -5.65
N HIS A 146 4.52 -10.44 -6.38
CA HIS A 146 4.10 -11.82 -6.16
C HIS A 146 5.25 -12.82 -6.37
N GLN A 147 6.09 -12.60 -7.39
CA GLN A 147 7.24 -13.44 -7.66
C GLN A 147 8.33 -13.24 -6.59
N VAL A 148 8.59 -11.98 -6.23
CA VAL A 148 9.58 -11.65 -5.21
C VAL A 148 9.21 -12.26 -3.85
N ILE A 149 7.94 -12.17 -3.43
CA ILE A 149 7.47 -12.79 -2.19
C ILE A 149 7.63 -14.30 -2.24
N HIS A 150 7.23 -14.93 -3.36
CA HIS A 150 7.39 -16.37 -3.53
C HIS A 150 8.86 -16.78 -3.37
N ASP A 151 9.78 -16.13 -4.10
CA ASP A 151 11.17 -16.54 -4.19
C ASP A 151 11.99 -16.22 -2.94
N HIS A 152 11.63 -15.18 -2.20
CA HIS A 152 12.40 -14.70 -1.05
C HIS A 152 11.72 -14.93 0.31
N TYR A 153 10.50 -15.43 0.33
CA TYR A 153 9.77 -15.62 1.56
C TYR A 153 8.97 -16.93 1.61
N LEU A 154 8.06 -17.17 0.68
CA LEU A 154 7.09 -18.25 0.81
C LEU A 154 7.65 -19.63 0.47
N LYS A 155 8.53 -19.75 -0.55
CA LYS A 155 9.04 -21.05 -1.00
C LYS A 155 9.82 -21.81 0.10
N ASP A 156 10.46 -21.08 0.99
CA ASP A 156 11.26 -21.64 2.08
C ASP A 156 10.56 -21.46 3.44
N HIS A 157 9.29 -21.03 3.44
CA HIS A 157 8.51 -20.87 4.66
C HIS A 157 8.00 -22.23 5.14
N GLU A 158 8.14 -22.50 6.45
CA GLU A 158 7.84 -23.81 7.04
C GLU A 158 6.34 -24.18 6.94
N ALA A 159 5.45 -23.20 7.10
CA ALA A 159 4.00 -23.38 7.05
C ALA A 159 3.29 -22.18 6.41
N PRO A 160 3.40 -21.97 5.08
CA PRO A 160 2.80 -20.82 4.43
C PRO A 160 1.26 -20.82 4.48
N GLU A 161 0.62 -21.96 4.64
CA GLU A 161 -0.84 -22.12 4.82
C GLU A 161 -1.35 -21.57 6.16
N ASP A 162 -0.47 -21.40 7.14
CA ASP A 162 -0.81 -20.84 8.44
C ASP A 162 -0.68 -19.31 8.52
N ILE A 163 -0.21 -18.69 7.47
CA ILE A 163 -0.10 -17.23 7.39
C ILE A 163 -1.48 -16.60 7.10
N GLU A 164 -1.77 -15.48 7.75
CA GLU A 164 -2.88 -14.60 7.38
C GLU A 164 -2.45 -13.62 6.30
N TYR A 165 -3.06 -13.72 5.13
CA TYR A 165 -2.75 -12.88 3.98
C TYR A 165 -3.71 -11.69 3.89
N TYR A 166 -3.16 -10.48 3.88
CA TYR A 166 -3.89 -9.22 3.69
C TYR A 166 -3.41 -8.56 2.40
N MET A 167 -4.24 -8.57 1.37
CA MET A 167 -3.86 -8.13 0.03
C MET A 167 -4.76 -7.01 -0.47
N CYS A 168 -4.15 -5.95 -1.01
CA CYS A 168 -4.87 -4.86 -1.67
C CYS A 168 -3.96 -4.14 -2.68
N GLY A 169 -4.43 -3.97 -3.94
CA GLY A 169 -3.64 -3.32 -4.98
C GLY A 169 -4.33 -3.25 -6.32
#